data_d670c851dd851bf135a1186f06cde00a
#
_entry.id   d670c851dd851bf135a1186f06cde00a
#
_cell.length_a   1.000
_cell.length_b   1.000
_cell.length_c   1.000
_cell.angle_alpha   90.00
_cell.angle_beta   90.00
_cell.angle_gamma   90.00
#
_symmetry.space_group_name_H-M   'P 1'
#
loop_
_entity.id
_entity.type
_entity.pdbx_description
1 polymer ?
#
loop_
_entity_poly.entity_id
_entity_poly.type
_entity_poly.pdbx_seq_one_letter_code
_entity_poly.pdbx_strand_id
1 'polypeptide(L)'
;IGDDLINSDRKDAFANIIYKLERCFLTLKSLNISVGIMHGNRDFLMGNILLEHLHAQQLDNLVKLKSSENNNNILLLHGDELCTDDTNHQIFRKLVKSSEWQEKFKSKPLNEREKIAKSLRSQSETEKATKAMETMDVNPNSADIFLAKNNADALIHGHTHLPGRVTLPSGKQRWVIPN
;
A
#
# COMPACT_ATOMS: atom_id res chain seq x y z
N ILE A 1 5.57 11.83 -3.64
CA ILE A 1 6.69 12.33 -3.32
C ILE A 1 6.65 12.88 -1.89
N GLY A 2 5.88 12.20 -1.08
CA GLY A 2 5.79 12.41 0.36
C GLY A 2 5.04 13.68 0.73
N ASP A 3 5.43 14.25 1.87
CA ASP A 3 4.80 15.44 2.46
C ASP A 3 4.89 16.70 1.60
N ASP A 4 5.77 16.73 0.60
CA ASP A 4 5.87 17.87 -0.34
C ASP A 4 4.61 18.07 -1.21
N LEU A 5 3.68 17.11 -1.23
CA LEU A 5 2.41 17.23 -1.95
C LEU A 5 1.51 18.33 -1.37
N ILE A 6 1.78 18.80 -0.14
CA ILE A 6 0.99 19.81 0.55
C ILE A 6 1.40 21.24 0.16
N ASN A 7 2.56 21.44 -0.46
CA ASN A 7 3.04 22.76 -0.78
C ASN A 7 2.06 23.47 -1.74
N SER A 8 1.49 24.54 -1.22
CA SER A 8 0.36 25.32 -1.77
C SER A 8 0.58 25.96 -3.14
N ASP A 9 1.83 26.01 -3.60
CA ASP A 9 2.16 26.61 -4.92
C ASP A 9 1.97 25.65 -6.09
N ARG A 10 1.64 24.38 -5.81
CA ARG A 10 1.32 23.39 -6.84
C ARG A 10 -0.11 23.59 -7.34
N LYS A 11 -0.24 24.04 -8.57
CA LYS A 11 -1.52 24.12 -9.30
C LYS A 11 -1.71 22.92 -10.26
N ASP A 12 -1.07 21.79 -9.95
CA ASP A 12 -1.12 20.60 -10.81
C ASP A 12 -2.27 19.63 -10.39
N ALA A 13 -2.39 18.55 -11.14
CA ALA A 13 -3.42 17.53 -10.90
C ALA A 13 -3.36 16.93 -9.48
N PHE A 14 -2.17 16.89 -8.85
CA PHE A 14 -2.00 16.37 -7.49
C PHE A 14 -2.63 17.29 -6.45
N ALA A 15 -2.47 18.60 -6.56
CA ALA A 15 -3.11 19.57 -5.66
C ALA A 15 -4.64 19.39 -5.66
N ASN A 16 -5.23 19.15 -6.84
CA ASN A 16 -6.66 18.90 -6.96
C ASN A 16 -7.09 17.56 -6.29
N ILE A 17 -6.28 16.51 -6.39
CA ILE A 17 -6.54 15.23 -5.72
C ILE A 17 -6.48 15.41 -4.21
N ILE A 18 -5.44 16.06 -3.69
CA ILE A 18 -5.28 16.32 -2.25
C ILE A 18 -6.47 17.11 -1.71
N TYR A 19 -6.87 18.19 -2.39
CA TYR A 19 -8.04 18.97 -2.01
C TYR A 19 -9.33 18.15 -1.95
N LYS A 20 -9.55 17.26 -2.94
CA LYS A 20 -10.73 16.39 -2.95
C LYS A 20 -10.71 15.38 -1.80
N LEU A 21 -9.54 14.78 -1.52
CA LEU A 21 -9.36 13.84 -0.41
C LEU A 21 -9.59 14.53 0.94
N GLU A 22 -9.01 15.71 1.14
CA GLU A 22 -9.21 16.52 2.35
C GLU A 22 -10.70 16.77 2.60
N ARG A 23 -11.44 17.26 1.60
CA ARG A 23 -12.88 17.48 1.74
C ARG A 23 -13.66 16.22 2.06
N CYS A 24 -13.32 15.11 1.41
CA CYS A 24 -13.94 13.82 1.68
C CYS A 24 -13.69 13.37 3.12
N PHE A 25 -12.44 13.45 3.58
CA PHE A 25 -12.06 13.00 4.92
C PHE A 25 -12.60 13.93 6.02
N LEU A 26 -12.71 15.24 5.75
CA LEU A 26 -13.42 16.17 6.64
C LEU A 26 -14.89 15.78 6.80
N THR A 27 -15.55 15.40 5.72
CA THR A 27 -16.94 14.91 5.78
C THR A 27 -17.05 13.65 6.63
N LEU A 28 -16.15 12.67 6.43
CA LEU A 28 -16.13 11.46 7.25
C LEU A 28 -15.89 11.79 8.74
N LYS A 29 -14.95 12.68 9.02
CA LYS A 29 -14.66 13.15 10.38
C LYS A 29 -15.87 13.79 11.04
N SER A 30 -16.67 14.59 10.30
CA SER A 30 -17.90 15.20 10.83
C SER A 30 -18.98 14.16 11.17
N LEU A 31 -18.89 12.97 10.59
CA LEU A 31 -19.74 11.81 10.88
C LEU A 31 -19.15 10.86 11.94
N ASN A 32 -18.07 11.28 12.62
CA ASN A 32 -17.30 10.47 13.57
C ASN A 32 -16.72 9.18 12.96
N ILE A 33 -16.39 9.21 11.66
CA ILE A 33 -15.72 8.12 10.96
C ILE A 33 -14.24 8.44 10.86
N SER A 34 -13.40 7.59 11.45
CA SER A 34 -11.94 7.70 11.35
C SER A 34 -11.44 7.11 10.05
N VAL A 35 -10.45 7.78 9.43
CA VAL A 35 -9.79 7.31 8.21
C VAL A 35 -8.38 6.85 8.55
N GLY A 36 -8.08 5.59 8.22
CA GLY A 36 -6.75 5.02 8.32
C GLY A 36 -6.15 4.78 6.93
N ILE A 37 -4.89 5.17 6.75
CA ILE A 37 -4.16 4.96 5.49
C ILE A 37 -3.00 4.01 5.75
N MET A 38 -2.96 2.92 5.01
CA MET A 38 -1.86 1.96 4.99
C MET A 38 -1.01 2.21 3.75
N HIS A 39 0.31 2.25 3.92
CA HIS A 39 1.23 2.43 2.80
C HIS A 39 1.26 1.22 1.87
N GLY A 40 1.16 1.48 0.59
CA GLY A 40 1.42 0.52 -0.48
C GLY A 40 2.85 0.61 -1.02
N ASN A 41 3.04 0.02 -2.19
CA ASN A 41 4.33 0.01 -2.88
C ASN A 41 4.61 1.28 -3.71
N ARG A 42 3.67 2.23 -3.77
CA ARG A 42 3.82 3.49 -4.53
C ARG A 42 3.73 4.75 -3.68
N ASP A 43 3.19 4.66 -2.49
CA ASP A 43 2.89 5.77 -1.57
C ASP A 43 3.64 5.69 -0.23
N PHE A 44 4.60 4.78 -0.13
CA PHE A 44 5.39 4.51 1.09
C PHE A 44 6.22 5.70 1.61
N LEU A 45 6.29 6.79 0.86
CA LEU A 45 6.92 8.05 1.26
C LEU A 45 5.91 9.08 1.79
N MET A 46 4.63 8.74 1.85
CA MET A 46 3.62 9.57 2.52
C MET A 46 3.97 9.68 4.00
N GLY A 47 4.12 10.87 4.51
CA GLY A 47 4.51 11.12 5.89
C GLY A 47 3.38 11.72 6.73
N ASN A 48 3.69 11.97 8.00
CA ASN A 48 2.71 12.45 8.96
C ASN A 48 2.12 13.82 8.59
N ILE A 49 2.92 14.71 7.98
CA ILE A 49 2.46 16.06 7.62
C ILE A 49 1.29 15.98 6.62
N LEU A 50 1.42 15.13 5.59
CA LEU A 50 0.33 14.91 4.63
C LEU A 50 -0.87 14.24 5.29
N LEU A 51 -0.67 13.26 6.15
CA LEU A 51 -1.75 12.55 6.82
C LEU A 51 -2.52 13.45 7.80
N GLU A 52 -1.82 14.29 8.55
CA GLU A 52 -2.44 15.29 9.43
C GLU A 52 -3.27 16.30 8.62
N HIS A 53 -2.73 16.79 7.52
CA HIS A 53 -3.45 17.67 6.59
C HIS A 53 -4.74 17.02 6.06
N LEU A 54 -4.68 15.72 5.75
CA LEU A 54 -5.83 14.94 5.29
C LEU A 54 -6.76 14.47 6.41
N HIS A 55 -6.49 14.79 7.68
CA HIS A 55 -7.23 14.28 8.85
C HIS A 55 -7.28 12.75 8.90
N ALA A 56 -6.23 12.08 8.46
CA ALA A 56 -6.10 10.63 8.44
C ALA A 56 -5.02 10.16 9.42
N GLN A 57 -5.07 8.90 9.78
CA GLN A 57 -4.07 8.24 10.62
C GLN A 57 -3.25 7.27 9.80
N GLN A 58 -1.94 7.20 10.04
CA GLN A 58 -1.12 6.14 9.47
C GLN A 58 -1.44 4.82 10.16
N LEU A 59 -1.73 3.81 9.37
CA LEU A 59 -1.82 2.43 9.84
C LEU A 59 -0.47 1.73 9.68
N ASP A 60 -0.23 0.76 10.55
CA ASP A 60 0.89 -0.17 10.38
C ASP A 60 0.76 -0.95 9.08
N ASN A 61 1.89 -1.47 8.56
CA ASN A 61 1.89 -2.30 7.35
C ASN A 61 1.09 -3.60 7.50
N LEU A 62 0.76 -3.98 8.73
CA LEU A 62 -0.08 -5.10 9.07
C LEU A 62 -1.04 -4.68 10.18
N VAL A 63 -2.33 -4.74 9.91
CA VAL A 63 -3.39 -4.50 10.90
C VAL A 63 -4.11 -5.82 11.18
N LYS A 64 -4.31 -6.11 12.44
CA LYS A 64 -5.13 -7.25 12.89
C LYS A 64 -6.52 -6.75 13.27
N LEU A 65 -7.51 -7.28 12.57
CA LEU A 65 -8.92 -7.03 12.84
C LEU A 65 -9.51 -8.27 13.51
N LYS A 66 -10.45 -8.06 14.40
CA LYS A 66 -11.22 -9.13 15.02
C LYS A 66 -12.66 -9.02 14.58
N SER A 67 -13.19 -10.09 13.98
CA SER A 67 -14.61 -10.14 13.61
C SER A 67 -15.48 -10.22 14.85
N SER A 68 -16.50 -9.38 14.92
CA SER A 68 -17.50 -9.39 16.00
C SER A 68 -18.47 -10.56 15.91
N GLU A 69 -18.65 -11.15 14.72
CA GLU A 69 -19.64 -12.20 14.49
C GLU A 69 -19.13 -13.59 14.89
N ASN A 70 -17.90 -13.92 14.51
CA ASN A 70 -17.35 -15.27 14.64
C ASN A 70 -16.01 -15.32 15.36
N ASN A 71 -15.58 -14.19 15.91
CA ASN A 71 -14.29 -14.05 16.64
C ASN A 71 -13.03 -14.34 15.81
N ASN A 72 -13.14 -14.40 14.47
CA ASN A 72 -12.04 -14.64 13.57
C ASN A 72 -11.04 -13.47 13.58
N ASN A 73 -9.75 -13.80 13.50
CA ASN A 73 -8.68 -12.86 13.30
C ASN A 73 -8.46 -12.65 11.80
N ILE A 74 -8.59 -11.41 11.35
CA ILE A 74 -8.41 -11.03 9.94
C ILE A 74 -7.19 -10.13 9.83
N LEU A 75 -6.29 -10.44 8.91
CA LEU A 75 -5.16 -9.58 8.59
C LEU A 75 -5.55 -8.62 7.45
N LEU A 76 -5.22 -7.36 7.64
CA LEU A 76 -5.29 -6.35 6.59
C LEU A 76 -3.87 -5.87 6.30
N LEU A 77 -3.46 -5.92 5.04
CA LEU A 77 -2.15 -5.49 4.58
C LEU A 77 -2.22 -5.04 3.12
N HIS A 78 -1.15 -4.40 2.62
CA HIS A 78 -1.11 -4.03 1.21
C HIS A 78 -1.04 -5.26 0.30
N GLY A 79 -0.20 -6.25 0.62
CA GLY A 79 -0.11 -7.54 -0.07
C GLY A 79 1.13 -7.74 -0.93
N ASP A 80 1.89 -6.69 -1.21
CA ASP A 80 3.10 -6.75 -2.05
C ASP A 80 4.21 -7.65 -1.46
N GLU A 81 4.23 -7.82 -0.13
CA GLU A 81 5.17 -8.72 0.55
C GLU A 81 4.90 -10.20 0.31
N LEU A 82 3.69 -10.56 -0.09
CA LEU A 82 3.28 -11.93 -0.33
C LEU A 82 3.44 -12.36 -1.81
N CYS A 83 3.77 -11.45 -2.70
CA CYS A 83 4.12 -11.74 -4.09
C CYS A 83 5.57 -12.24 -4.17
N THR A 84 5.85 -13.36 -3.51
CA THR A 84 7.22 -13.86 -3.29
C THR A 84 7.87 -14.45 -4.55
N ASP A 85 7.07 -14.79 -5.55
CA ASP A 85 7.56 -15.31 -6.82
C ASP A 85 8.13 -14.20 -7.72
N ASP A 86 7.73 -12.96 -7.51
CA ASP A 86 8.32 -11.79 -8.15
C ASP A 86 9.58 -11.32 -7.39
N THR A 87 10.67 -12.05 -7.57
CA THR A 87 11.94 -11.81 -6.86
C THR A 87 12.49 -10.42 -7.11
N ASN A 88 12.37 -9.89 -8.33
CA ASN A 88 12.82 -8.53 -8.67
C ASN A 88 12.01 -7.48 -7.90
N HIS A 89 10.70 -7.66 -7.82
CA HIS A 89 9.84 -6.80 -7.02
C HIS A 89 10.23 -6.86 -5.53
N GLN A 90 10.51 -8.04 -4.98
CA GLN A 90 10.91 -8.19 -3.57
C GLN A 90 12.27 -7.52 -3.27
N ILE A 91 13.23 -7.59 -4.19
CA ILE A 91 14.52 -6.89 -4.07
C ILE A 91 14.29 -5.38 -4.07
N PHE A 92 13.53 -4.88 -5.05
CA PHE A 92 13.20 -3.46 -5.14
C PHE A 92 12.44 -2.97 -3.89
N ARG A 93 11.45 -3.75 -3.42
CA ARG A 93 10.69 -3.46 -2.21
C ARG A 93 11.59 -3.28 -0.98
N LYS A 94 12.53 -4.21 -0.77
CA LYS A 94 13.51 -4.13 0.33
C LYS A 94 14.36 -2.86 0.23
N LEU A 95 14.82 -2.52 -0.97
CA LEU A 95 15.64 -1.34 -1.20
C LEU A 95 14.88 -0.06 -0.84
N VAL A 96 13.70 0.18 -1.42
CA VAL A 96 12.97 1.44 -1.26
C VAL A 96 12.32 1.60 0.12
N LYS A 97 12.11 0.50 0.85
CA LYS A 97 11.62 0.53 2.25
C LYS A 97 12.74 0.68 3.27
N SER A 98 14.02 0.64 2.86
CA SER A 98 15.13 0.90 3.78
C SER A 98 15.19 2.38 4.18
N SER A 99 15.49 2.66 5.45
CA SER A 99 15.66 4.02 5.97
C SER A 99 16.74 4.77 5.19
N GLU A 100 17.86 4.12 4.91
CA GLU A 100 18.98 4.71 4.18
C GLU A 100 18.55 5.21 2.79
N TRP A 101 17.84 4.38 2.01
CA TRP A 101 17.36 4.79 0.69
C TRP A 101 16.36 5.95 0.80
N GLN A 102 15.42 5.87 1.76
CA GLN A 102 14.41 6.90 1.94
C GLN A 102 15.00 8.24 2.37
N GLU A 103 15.95 8.26 3.29
CA GLU A 103 16.66 9.47 3.72
C GLU A 103 17.43 10.09 2.56
N LYS A 104 18.21 9.27 1.82
CA LYS A 104 18.94 9.71 0.63
C LYS A 104 18.01 10.23 -0.48
N PHE A 105 16.85 9.61 -0.65
CA PHE A 105 15.85 10.07 -1.61
C PHE A 105 15.23 11.39 -1.18
N LYS A 106 14.82 11.51 0.09
CA LYS A 106 14.20 12.72 0.65
C LYS A 106 15.14 13.92 0.71
N SER A 107 16.46 13.70 0.84
CA SER A 107 17.46 14.79 0.82
C SER A 107 17.65 15.44 -0.56
N LYS A 108 17.14 14.82 -1.62
CA LYS A 108 17.21 15.37 -2.98
C LYS A 108 16.19 16.48 -3.22
N PRO A 109 16.51 17.46 -4.09
CA PRO A 109 15.54 18.44 -4.56
C PRO A 109 14.29 17.78 -5.16
N LEU A 110 13.14 18.44 -5.04
CA LEU A 110 11.85 17.90 -5.49
C LEU A 110 11.84 17.48 -6.96
N ASN A 111 12.42 18.31 -7.84
CA ASN A 111 12.51 18.02 -9.27
C ASN A 111 13.35 16.76 -9.60
N GLU A 112 14.39 16.46 -8.82
CA GLU A 112 15.15 15.22 -8.96
C GLU A 112 14.32 14.02 -8.48
N ARG A 113 13.64 14.15 -7.34
CA ARG A 113 12.75 13.11 -6.81
C ARG A 113 11.63 12.76 -7.79
N GLU A 114 11.06 13.76 -8.46
CA GLU A 114 10.04 13.55 -9.49
C GLU A 114 10.58 12.79 -10.70
N LYS A 115 11.80 13.11 -11.16
CA LYS A 115 12.44 12.38 -12.26
C LYS A 115 12.71 10.93 -11.88
N ILE A 116 13.24 10.68 -10.69
CA ILE A 116 13.49 9.33 -10.18
C ILE A 116 12.16 8.55 -10.09
N ALA A 117 11.12 9.13 -9.48
CA ALA A 117 9.83 8.47 -9.34
C ALA A 117 9.20 8.12 -10.70
N LYS A 118 9.29 9.00 -11.69
CA LYS A 118 8.84 8.73 -13.07
C LYS A 118 9.62 7.59 -13.71
N SER A 119 10.94 7.58 -13.55
CA SER A 119 11.81 6.51 -14.08
C SER A 119 11.46 5.15 -13.45
N LEU A 120 11.35 5.08 -12.13
CA LEU A 120 10.98 3.86 -11.41
C LEU A 120 9.59 3.34 -11.83
N ARG A 121 8.65 4.24 -12.05
CA ARG A 121 7.30 3.89 -12.52
C ARG A 121 7.35 3.30 -13.93
N SER A 122 8.05 3.96 -14.85
CA SER A 122 8.20 3.48 -16.24
C SER A 122 8.86 2.12 -16.28
N GLN A 123 9.93 1.91 -15.50
CA GLN A 123 10.60 0.62 -15.39
C GLN A 123 9.66 -0.46 -14.87
N SER A 124 8.89 -0.18 -13.82
CA SER A 124 7.91 -1.11 -13.26
C SER A 124 6.81 -1.47 -14.28
N GLU A 125 6.35 -0.52 -15.09
CA GLU A 125 5.34 -0.76 -16.13
C GLU A 125 5.90 -1.63 -17.27
N THR A 126 7.14 -1.40 -17.67
CA THR A 126 7.83 -2.24 -18.67
C THR A 126 8.02 -3.68 -18.16
N GLU A 127 8.46 -3.85 -16.92
CA GLU A 127 8.62 -5.18 -16.31
C GLU A 127 7.28 -5.93 -16.22
N LYS A 128 6.20 -5.23 -15.83
CA LYS A 128 4.86 -5.83 -15.77
C LYS A 128 4.38 -6.36 -17.13
N ALA A 129 4.69 -5.66 -18.21
CA ALA A 129 4.28 -6.06 -19.56
C ALA A 129 4.94 -7.37 -20.02
N THR A 130 6.04 -7.79 -19.41
CA THR A 130 6.80 -9.00 -19.77
C THR A 130 6.65 -10.15 -18.78
N LYS A 131 6.01 -9.92 -17.62
CA LYS A 131 5.82 -10.94 -16.57
C LYS A 131 4.50 -11.67 -16.72
N ALA A 132 4.50 -12.97 -16.42
CA ALA A 132 3.26 -13.74 -16.28
C ALA A 132 2.44 -13.21 -15.08
N MET A 133 1.11 -13.22 -15.23
CA MET A 133 0.21 -12.71 -14.17
C MET A 133 0.36 -13.51 -12.87
N GLU A 134 0.59 -14.81 -12.95
CA GLU A 134 0.77 -15.70 -11.82
C GLU A 134 1.99 -15.33 -10.98
N THR A 135 3.07 -14.86 -11.62
CA THR A 135 4.29 -14.41 -10.92
C THR A 135 4.05 -13.13 -10.11
N MET A 136 3.10 -12.30 -10.55
CA MET A 136 2.79 -11.03 -9.90
C MET A 136 1.71 -11.13 -8.83
N ASP A 137 1.01 -12.28 -8.73
CA ASP A 137 0.00 -12.50 -7.70
C ASP A 137 0.64 -12.93 -6.36
N VAL A 138 -0.16 -12.90 -5.33
CA VAL A 138 0.20 -13.42 -4.00
C VAL A 138 0.45 -14.93 -4.11
N ASN A 139 1.64 -15.37 -3.67
CA ASN A 139 1.94 -16.80 -3.58
C ASN A 139 1.07 -17.46 -2.50
N PRO A 140 0.25 -18.48 -2.84
CA PRO A 140 -0.71 -19.07 -1.90
C PRO A 140 -0.04 -19.70 -0.67
N ASN A 141 1.12 -20.35 -0.83
CA ASN A 141 1.85 -20.96 0.29
C ASN A 141 2.43 -19.88 1.22
N SER A 142 2.95 -18.79 0.65
CA SER A 142 3.45 -17.65 1.42
C SER A 142 2.32 -17.00 2.23
N ALA A 143 1.12 -16.88 1.67
CA ALA A 143 -0.05 -16.39 2.36
C ALA A 143 -0.47 -17.30 3.52
N ASP A 144 -0.46 -18.63 3.33
CA ASP A 144 -0.78 -19.60 4.39
C ASP A 144 0.23 -19.55 5.54
N ILE A 145 1.52 -19.51 5.21
CA ILE A 145 2.59 -19.38 6.21
C ILE A 145 2.43 -18.07 6.99
N PHE A 146 2.09 -16.98 6.28
CA PHE A 146 1.90 -15.68 6.91
C PHE A 146 0.70 -15.66 7.84
N LEU A 147 -0.41 -16.26 7.45
CA LEU A 147 -1.60 -16.41 8.30
C LEU A 147 -1.31 -17.27 9.54
N ALA A 148 -0.60 -18.39 9.36
CA ALA A 148 -0.22 -19.25 10.47
C ALA A 148 0.68 -18.53 11.48
N LYS A 149 1.72 -17.85 11.00
CA LYS A 149 2.65 -17.07 11.84
C LYS A 149 1.95 -15.99 12.67
N ASN A 150 0.89 -15.41 12.12
CA ASN A 150 0.13 -14.34 12.78
C ASN A 150 -1.08 -14.84 13.56
N ASN A 151 -1.33 -16.14 13.62
CA ASN A 151 -2.51 -16.74 14.23
C ASN A 151 -3.80 -16.13 13.72
N ALA A 152 -3.95 -16.11 12.39
CA ALA A 152 -5.07 -15.47 11.70
C ALA A 152 -5.83 -16.45 10.81
N ASP A 153 -7.10 -16.15 10.59
CA ASP A 153 -8.07 -17.02 9.89
C ASP A 153 -8.30 -16.56 8.44
N ALA A 154 -8.06 -15.30 8.18
CA ALA A 154 -8.27 -14.71 6.87
C ALA A 154 -7.34 -13.53 6.59
N LEU A 155 -7.24 -13.16 5.31
CA LEU A 155 -6.40 -12.10 4.78
C LEU A 155 -7.20 -11.21 3.84
N ILE A 156 -7.11 -9.89 4.03
CA ILE A 156 -7.63 -8.87 3.09
C ILE A 156 -6.45 -8.03 2.61
N HIS A 157 -6.32 -7.87 1.30
CA HIS A 157 -5.25 -7.08 0.72
C HIS A 157 -5.63 -6.41 -0.60
N GLY A 158 -4.80 -5.49 -1.07
CA GLY A 158 -4.90 -4.83 -2.38
C GLY A 158 -3.83 -5.34 -3.36
N HIS A 159 -3.02 -4.45 -3.89
CA HIS A 159 -1.82 -4.62 -4.70
C HIS A 159 -1.98 -5.32 -6.05
N THR A 160 -2.55 -6.52 -6.09
CA THR A 160 -2.60 -7.36 -7.29
C THR A 160 -3.64 -6.90 -8.31
N HIS A 161 -4.59 -6.07 -7.90
CA HIS A 161 -5.70 -5.57 -8.74
C HIS A 161 -6.58 -6.68 -9.34
N LEU A 162 -6.63 -7.83 -8.68
CA LEU A 162 -7.43 -8.99 -9.07
C LEU A 162 -8.53 -9.22 -8.01
N PRO A 163 -9.58 -8.37 -7.99
CA PRO A 163 -10.59 -8.41 -6.94
C PRO A 163 -11.30 -9.75 -6.88
N GLY A 164 -11.50 -10.24 -5.68
CA GLY A 164 -12.17 -11.52 -5.50
C GLY A 164 -11.84 -12.21 -4.19
N ARG A 165 -12.42 -13.38 -4.03
CA ARG A 165 -12.20 -14.29 -2.92
C ARG A 165 -11.47 -15.54 -3.42
N VAL A 166 -10.38 -15.88 -2.77
CA VAL A 166 -9.57 -17.06 -3.09
C VAL A 166 -9.44 -17.94 -1.85
N THR A 167 -9.66 -19.24 -2.01
CA THR A 167 -9.40 -20.21 -0.97
C THR A 167 -7.94 -20.66 -1.06
N LEU A 168 -7.21 -20.51 0.04
CA LEU A 168 -5.82 -20.91 0.15
C LEU A 168 -5.70 -22.45 0.35
N PRO A 169 -4.51 -23.05 0.18
CA PRO A 169 -4.30 -24.49 0.38
C PRO A 169 -4.73 -25.00 1.76
N SER A 170 -4.61 -24.18 2.81
CA SER A 170 -5.08 -24.48 4.17
C SER A 170 -6.60 -24.45 4.35
N GLY A 171 -7.37 -24.04 3.34
CA GLY A 171 -8.81 -23.76 3.42
C GLY A 171 -9.15 -22.36 3.93
N LYS A 172 -8.16 -21.57 4.39
CA LYS A 172 -8.37 -20.18 4.80
C LYS A 172 -8.70 -19.28 3.61
N GLN A 173 -9.20 -18.07 3.88
CA GLN A 173 -9.68 -17.17 2.84
C GLN A 173 -8.74 -15.97 2.64
N ARG A 174 -8.52 -15.64 1.38
CA ARG A 174 -7.86 -14.43 0.92
C ARG A 174 -8.86 -13.57 0.13
N TRP A 175 -9.04 -12.32 0.52
CA TRP A 175 -9.83 -11.34 -0.25
C TRP A 175 -8.92 -10.27 -0.84
N VAL A 176 -9.14 -9.98 -2.10
CA VAL A 176 -8.50 -8.87 -2.80
C VAL A 176 -9.53 -7.77 -2.99
N ILE A 177 -9.25 -6.58 -2.45
CA ILE A 177 -10.12 -5.42 -2.61
C ILE A 177 -10.04 -4.86 -4.04
N PRO A 178 -11.15 -4.38 -4.62
CA PRO A 178 -11.13 -3.69 -5.91
C PRO A 178 -10.37 -2.35 -5.82
N ASN A 179 -9.96 -1.85 -6.99
CA ASN A 179 -9.43 -0.49 -7.15
C ASN A 179 -10.54 0.56 -7.05
#